data_c45e978b99aff97dc59fbcd9d6f19d4b
#
_entry.id   c45e978b99aff97dc59fbcd9d6f19d4b
#
_cell.length_a   1.000
_cell.length_b   1.000
_cell.length_c   1.000
_cell.angle_alpha   90.00
_cell.angle_beta   90.00
_cell.angle_gamma   90.00
#
_symmetry.space_group_name_H-M   'P 1'
#
loop_
_entity.id
_entity.type
_entity.pdbx_description
1 polymer ?
#
loop_
_entity_poly.entity_id
_entity_poly.type
_entity_poly.pdbx_seq_one_letter_code
_entity_poly.pdbx_strand_id
1 'polypeptide(L)'
;MAVQASQVRTTVKAPPSAVWKALTTPSTLKQFFFGSDISTDWQVGSPIRFKGNWKGKPYEDKGNIQTFDRDKRLAFTHWTPLSGMEDRPENYHLVSFDLRSANGGTEVVLTQTNQNDAEPLTPENRQEYAKNWTMVLEGLKKAAEGAAPSERPGVSTEEARP
;
A
#
# COMPACT_ATOMS: atom_id res chain seq x y z
N MET A 1 23.91 -9.32 5.71
CA MET A 1 23.23 -8.39 6.44
C MET A 1 21.82 -8.74 6.59
N ALA A 2 21.31 -8.54 7.73
CA ALA A 2 19.93 -8.85 8.00
C ALA A 2 19.05 -7.89 7.23
N VAL A 3 17.92 -8.38 6.74
CA VAL A 3 16.98 -7.55 6.05
C VAL A 3 16.20 -6.81 7.12
N GLN A 4 16.01 -5.52 6.95
CA GLN A 4 15.31 -4.70 7.90
C GLN A 4 13.88 -4.48 7.46
N ALA A 5 12.94 -4.68 8.35
CA ALA A 5 11.52 -4.57 8.01
C ALA A 5 10.70 -3.84 9.05
N SER A 6 9.68 -3.14 8.58
CA SER A 6 8.68 -2.50 9.43
C SER A 6 7.36 -3.14 9.06
N GLN A 7 6.58 -3.60 10.04
CA GLN A 7 5.37 -4.32 9.78
C GLN A 7 4.21 -3.83 10.62
N VAL A 8 3.05 -3.67 10.01
CA VAL A 8 1.84 -3.32 10.72
C VAL A 8 0.73 -4.23 10.22
N ARG A 9 -0.34 -4.40 11.00
CA ARG A 9 -1.42 -5.28 10.60
C ARG A 9 -2.76 -4.79 11.11
N THR A 10 -3.82 -5.25 10.47
CA THR A 10 -5.17 -4.91 10.90
C THR A 10 -6.11 -6.04 10.47
N THR A 11 -7.30 -6.07 11.05
CA THR A 11 -8.32 -7.01 10.64
C THR A 11 -9.44 -6.22 9.98
N VAL A 12 -9.83 -6.65 8.80
CA VAL A 12 -10.85 -5.98 8.00
C VAL A 12 -12.10 -6.86 8.01
N LYS A 13 -13.25 -6.26 8.27
CA LYS A 13 -14.52 -7.01 8.31
C LYS A 13 -15.07 -7.12 6.90
N ALA A 14 -14.36 -7.80 6.05
CA ALA A 14 -14.76 -8.04 4.66
C ALA A 14 -13.94 -9.23 4.17
N PRO A 15 -14.42 -9.96 3.18
CA PRO A 15 -13.68 -11.12 2.68
C PRO A 15 -12.43 -10.69 1.92
N PRO A 16 -11.45 -11.57 1.79
CA PRO A 16 -10.21 -11.25 1.07
C PRO A 16 -10.44 -10.67 -0.32
N SER A 17 -11.49 -11.12 -1.01
CA SER A 17 -11.77 -10.61 -2.34
C SER A 17 -12.14 -9.12 -2.33
N ALA A 18 -12.84 -8.68 -1.29
CA ALA A 18 -13.23 -7.28 -1.18
C ALA A 18 -11.99 -6.43 -0.83
N VAL A 19 -11.12 -6.96 0.02
CA VAL A 19 -9.90 -6.27 0.37
C VAL A 19 -9.00 -6.18 -0.86
N TRP A 20 -8.93 -7.27 -1.63
CA TRP A 20 -8.10 -7.31 -2.84
C TRP A 20 -8.61 -6.29 -3.86
N LYS A 21 -9.92 -6.19 -4.01
CA LYS A 21 -10.49 -5.26 -4.96
C LYS A 21 -10.13 -3.83 -4.57
N ALA A 22 -10.21 -3.49 -3.29
CA ALA A 22 -9.87 -2.15 -2.82
C ALA A 22 -8.37 -1.89 -3.06
N LEU A 23 -7.55 -2.90 -2.85
CA LEU A 23 -6.12 -2.77 -2.95
C LEU A 23 -5.65 -2.66 -4.41
N THR A 24 -6.41 -3.15 -5.35
CA THR A 24 -6.00 -3.15 -6.75
C THR A 24 -6.87 -2.27 -7.64
N THR A 25 -7.60 -1.34 -7.05
CA THR A 25 -8.40 -0.37 -7.80
C THR A 25 -7.78 1.01 -7.62
N PRO A 26 -7.19 1.58 -8.66
CA PRO A 26 -6.48 2.87 -8.53
C PRO A 26 -7.30 4.00 -7.89
N SER A 27 -8.57 4.13 -8.25
CA SER A 27 -9.39 5.19 -7.67
C SER A 27 -9.60 5.00 -6.18
N THR A 28 -9.61 3.76 -5.71
CA THR A 28 -9.77 3.47 -4.30
C THR A 28 -8.43 3.69 -3.60
N LEU A 29 -7.35 3.23 -4.20
CA LEU A 29 -6.03 3.40 -3.62
C LEU A 29 -5.72 4.87 -3.42
N LYS A 30 -6.11 5.72 -4.34
CA LYS A 30 -5.85 7.14 -4.23
C LYS A 30 -6.41 7.70 -2.93
N GLN A 31 -7.51 7.17 -2.45
CA GLN A 31 -8.14 7.67 -1.24
C GLN A 31 -7.31 7.42 0.00
N PHE A 32 -6.53 6.38 0.04
CA PHE A 32 -5.77 6.08 1.25
C PHE A 32 -4.26 5.93 1.03
N PHE A 33 -3.80 6.03 -0.21
CA PHE A 33 -2.38 5.94 -0.47
C PHE A 33 -1.83 7.33 -0.79
N PHE A 34 -1.97 8.21 0.20
CA PHE A 34 -1.47 9.57 0.17
C PHE A 34 -1.95 10.42 -1.01
N GLY A 35 -3.14 10.11 -1.53
CA GLY A 35 -3.71 10.90 -2.63
C GLY A 35 -3.03 10.70 -3.97
N SER A 36 -2.18 9.67 -4.09
CA SER A 36 -1.45 9.46 -5.34
C SER A 36 -2.30 8.84 -6.42
N ASP A 37 -2.01 9.19 -7.66
CA ASP A 37 -2.62 8.54 -8.81
C ASP A 37 -1.72 7.37 -9.14
N ILE A 38 -2.23 6.17 -9.04
CA ILE A 38 -1.45 4.95 -9.22
C ILE A 38 -1.77 4.34 -10.57
N SER A 39 -0.75 3.99 -11.34
CA SER A 39 -0.94 3.35 -12.63
C SER A 39 -0.03 2.14 -12.77
N THR A 40 -0.59 1.04 -13.25
CA THR A 40 0.14 -0.19 -13.49
C THR A 40 -0.82 -1.13 -14.23
N ASP A 41 -0.30 -2.17 -14.85
CA ASP A 41 -1.15 -3.16 -15.49
C ASP A 41 -1.32 -4.40 -14.62
N TRP A 42 -0.83 -4.34 -13.38
CA TRP A 42 -0.98 -5.41 -12.39
C TRP A 42 -0.37 -6.76 -12.79
N GLN A 43 0.70 -6.74 -13.57
CA GLN A 43 1.38 -7.97 -13.93
C GLN A 43 2.76 -8.00 -13.28
N VAL A 44 3.19 -9.16 -12.87
CA VAL A 44 4.50 -9.31 -12.25
C VAL A 44 5.56 -8.81 -13.24
N GLY A 45 6.44 -7.97 -12.75
CA GLY A 45 7.49 -7.39 -13.58
C GLY A 45 7.12 -6.04 -14.17
N SER A 46 5.83 -5.68 -14.16
CA SER A 46 5.42 -4.42 -14.76
C SER A 46 5.71 -3.25 -13.86
N PRO A 47 5.93 -2.08 -14.42
CA PRO A 47 6.17 -0.89 -13.60
C PRO A 47 4.89 -0.45 -12.90
N ILE A 48 5.04 0.16 -11.75
CA ILE A 48 3.94 0.77 -11.04
C ILE A 48 4.41 2.18 -10.72
N ARG A 49 3.55 3.17 -10.94
CA ARG A 49 3.89 4.57 -10.71
C ARG A 49 2.86 5.23 -9.81
N PHE A 50 3.36 6.13 -8.95
CA PHE A 50 2.52 6.83 -8.00
C PHE A 50 2.78 8.32 -8.21
N LYS A 51 1.83 9.03 -8.80
CA LYS A 51 1.99 10.46 -9.06
C LYS A 51 1.19 11.27 -8.07
N GLY A 52 1.79 12.26 -7.49
CA GLY A 52 1.11 13.09 -6.51
C GLY A 52 1.79 14.42 -6.31
N ASN A 53 1.36 15.14 -5.26
CA ASN A 53 1.93 16.42 -4.92
C ASN A 53 2.30 16.38 -3.45
N TRP A 54 3.46 16.94 -3.14
CA TRP A 54 3.91 17.04 -1.77
C TRP A 54 4.31 18.49 -1.54
N LYS A 55 3.55 19.17 -0.68
CA LYS A 55 3.78 20.56 -0.38
C LYS A 55 3.86 21.42 -1.64
N GLY A 56 2.92 21.17 -2.54
CA GLY A 56 2.84 21.95 -3.78
C GLY A 56 3.76 21.53 -4.89
N LYS A 57 4.60 20.52 -4.65
CA LYS A 57 5.50 20.06 -5.68
C LYS A 57 5.09 18.70 -6.22
N PRO A 58 5.04 18.53 -7.52
CA PRO A 58 4.66 17.24 -8.08
C PRO A 58 5.78 16.22 -7.89
N TYR A 59 5.43 14.98 -7.70
CA TYR A 59 6.41 13.93 -7.61
C TYR A 59 5.89 12.69 -8.30
N GLU A 60 6.76 11.78 -8.64
CA GLU A 60 6.37 10.52 -9.21
C GLU A 60 7.23 9.43 -8.60
N ASP A 61 6.63 8.62 -7.73
CA ASP A 61 7.31 7.48 -7.14
C ASP A 61 7.15 6.34 -8.13
N LYS A 62 8.01 5.35 -8.07
CA LYS A 62 7.93 4.22 -8.98
C LYS A 62 8.49 2.95 -8.40
N GLY A 63 8.17 1.85 -9.06
CA GLY A 63 8.66 0.54 -8.68
C GLY A 63 8.18 -0.49 -9.68
N ASN A 64 8.22 -1.75 -9.29
CA ASN A 64 7.77 -2.84 -10.13
C ASN A 64 6.96 -3.83 -9.31
N ILE A 65 5.96 -4.45 -9.94
CA ILE A 65 5.17 -5.47 -9.28
C ILE A 65 6.03 -6.70 -9.11
N GLN A 66 6.14 -7.21 -7.90
CA GLN A 66 6.95 -8.38 -7.61
C GLN A 66 6.08 -9.61 -7.43
N THR A 67 4.93 -9.47 -6.79
CA THR A 67 4.02 -10.58 -6.54
C THR A 67 2.60 -10.09 -6.75
N PHE A 68 1.81 -10.86 -7.46
CA PHE A 68 0.41 -10.52 -7.66
C PHE A 68 -0.37 -11.84 -7.57
N ASP A 69 -0.63 -12.26 -6.31
CA ASP A 69 -1.30 -13.51 -6.05
C ASP A 69 -2.68 -13.15 -5.51
N ARG A 70 -3.67 -13.22 -6.37
CA ARG A 70 -5.01 -12.74 -6.09
C ARG A 70 -5.57 -13.18 -4.76
N ASP A 71 -6.10 -12.21 -4.02
CA ASP A 71 -6.68 -12.42 -2.69
C ASP A 71 -5.71 -12.90 -1.65
N LYS A 72 -4.42 -12.98 -1.96
CA LYS A 72 -3.43 -13.47 -1.03
C LYS A 72 -2.25 -12.54 -0.80
N ARG A 73 -1.62 -12.07 -1.85
CA ARG A 73 -0.45 -11.24 -1.66
C ARG A 73 -0.17 -10.30 -2.83
N LEU A 74 0.05 -9.05 -2.50
CA LEU A 74 0.50 -8.05 -3.47
C LEU A 74 1.82 -7.52 -2.94
N ALA A 75 2.85 -7.53 -3.77
CA ALA A 75 4.12 -6.95 -3.37
C ALA A 75 4.70 -6.17 -4.53
N PHE A 76 5.30 -5.03 -4.24
CA PHE A 76 5.93 -4.21 -5.26
C PHE A 76 7.10 -3.47 -4.64
N THR A 77 8.08 -3.10 -5.48
CA THR A 77 9.16 -2.27 -5.00
C THR A 77 8.71 -0.83 -5.10
N HIS A 78 9.36 0.05 -4.36
CA HIS A 78 8.95 1.44 -4.29
C HIS A 78 10.16 2.34 -4.02
N TRP A 79 10.29 3.38 -4.80
CA TRP A 79 11.33 4.37 -4.62
C TRP A 79 10.69 5.75 -4.85
N THR A 80 11.09 6.73 -4.06
CA THR A 80 10.57 8.08 -4.21
C THR A 80 11.70 9.07 -4.37
N PRO A 81 11.56 10.05 -5.28
CA PRO A 81 12.57 11.08 -5.42
C PRO A 81 12.61 11.97 -4.18
N LEU A 82 11.55 11.93 -3.36
CA LEU A 82 11.51 12.74 -2.14
C LEU A 82 12.47 12.21 -1.08
N SER A 83 12.99 11.00 -1.26
CA SER A 83 13.90 10.41 -0.30
C SER A 83 15.30 11.03 -0.38
N GLY A 84 15.61 11.66 -1.50
CA GLY A 84 16.95 12.20 -1.69
C GLY A 84 17.96 11.15 -2.13
N MET A 85 17.53 9.90 -2.29
CA MET A 85 18.43 8.82 -2.67
C MET A 85 18.38 8.60 -4.18
N GLU A 86 19.49 8.14 -4.76
CA GLU A 86 19.56 7.91 -6.18
C GLU A 86 18.61 6.80 -6.60
N ASP A 87 18.15 6.86 -7.84
CA ASP A 87 17.26 5.85 -8.39
C ASP A 87 18.10 4.64 -8.77
N ARG A 88 18.35 3.79 -7.81
CA ARG A 88 19.14 2.57 -7.99
C ARG A 88 18.42 1.41 -7.32
N PRO A 89 18.53 0.21 -7.84
CA PRO A 89 17.81 -0.94 -7.29
C PRO A 89 17.93 -1.10 -5.77
N GLU A 90 19.13 -0.91 -5.24
CA GLU A 90 19.34 -1.09 -3.81
C GLU A 90 18.65 -0.04 -2.97
N ASN A 91 18.15 1.03 -3.58
CA ASN A 91 17.45 2.08 -2.84
C ASN A 91 15.93 1.93 -2.93
N TYR A 92 15.46 0.82 -3.45
CA TYR A 92 14.03 0.56 -3.49
C TYR A 92 13.63 -0.27 -2.27
N HIS A 93 12.49 0.06 -1.69
CA HIS A 93 11.93 -0.72 -0.60
C HIS A 93 11.01 -1.77 -1.22
N LEU A 94 10.80 -2.87 -0.53
CA LEU A 94 9.81 -3.84 -0.94
C LEU A 94 8.61 -3.65 -0.03
N VAL A 95 7.45 -3.41 -0.62
CA VAL A 95 6.21 -3.21 0.14
C VAL A 95 5.31 -4.38 -0.18
N SER A 96 4.81 -5.08 0.83
CA SER A 96 3.94 -6.21 0.60
C SER A 96 2.70 -6.16 1.47
N PHE A 97 1.60 -6.61 0.90
CA PHE A 97 0.34 -6.73 1.61
C PHE A 97 -0.01 -8.21 1.56
N ASP A 98 -0.08 -8.85 2.72
CA ASP A 98 -0.45 -10.26 2.81
C ASP A 98 -1.85 -10.35 3.40
N LEU A 99 -2.73 -11.07 2.74
CA LEU A 99 -4.12 -11.20 3.14
C LEU A 99 -4.41 -12.64 3.54
N ARG A 100 -5.17 -12.79 4.61
CA ARG A 100 -5.51 -14.13 5.09
C ARG A 100 -6.89 -14.10 5.72
N SER A 101 -7.74 -15.08 5.43
CA SER A 101 -9.05 -15.16 6.03
C SER A 101 -8.89 -15.36 7.53
N ALA A 102 -9.66 -14.65 8.29
CA ALA A 102 -9.59 -14.78 9.74
C ALA A 102 -10.91 -14.34 10.38
N ASN A 103 -11.50 -15.19 11.18
CA ASN A 103 -12.69 -14.85 11.95
C ASN A 103 -13.78 -14.10 11.16
N GLY A 104 -14.09 -14.58 9.97
CA GLY A 104 -15.15 -13.98 9.19
C GLY A 104 -14.74 -12.72 8.44
N GLY A 105 -13.47 -12.41 8.47
CA GLY A 105 -12.96 -11.24 7.76
C GLY A 105 -11.60 -11.55 7.19
N THR A 106 -10.75 -10.54 7.10
CA THR A 106 -9.42 -10.69 6.54
C THR A 106 -8.39 -10.02 7.42
N GLU A 107 -7.31 -10.72 7.70
CA GLU A 107 -6.20 -10.14 8.39
C GLU A 107 -5.27 -9.64 7.29
N VAL A 108 -4.84 -8.38 7.36
CA VAL A 108 -3.93 -7.80 6.39
C VAL A 108 -2.64 -7.43 7.11
N VAL A 109 -1.53 -7.92 6.60
CA VAL A 109 -0.22 -7.60 7.15
C VAL A 109 0.54 -6.81 6.10
N LEU A 110 0.94 -5.59 6.42
CA LEU A 110 1.67 -4.74 5.50
C LEU A 110 3.10 -4.67 5.98
N THR A 111 4.05 -5.00 5.12
CA THR A 111 5.46 -5.01 5.47
C THR A 111 6.25 -4.14 4.50
N GLN A 112 7.13 -3.29 5.03
CA GLN A 112 8.07 -2.56 4.21
C GLN A 112 9.45 -3.12 4.57
N THR A 113 10.18 -3.59 3.57
CA THR A 113 11.49 -4.16 3.77
C THR A 113 12.53 -3.25 3.14
N ASN A 114 13.50 -2.80 3.95
CA ASN A 114 14.58 -1.97 3.44
C ASN A 114 15.71 -2.90 3.05
N GLN A 115 16.13 -2.82 1.81
CA GLN A 115 17.04 -3.82 1.26
C GLN A 115 18.52 -3.49 1.29
N ASN A 116 18.88 -2.33 1.79
CA ASN A 116 20.29 -1.99 1.85
C ASN A 116 20.62 -1.24 3.13
N ASP A 117 21.90 -1.06 3.39
CA ASP A 117 22.32 -0.41 4.60
C ASP A 117 22.40 1.11 4.47
N ALA A 118 22.19 1.64 3.29
CA ALA A 118 22.28 3.08 3.10
C ALA A 118 21.12 3.76 3.83
N GLU A 119 20.07 3.02 4.09
CA GLU A 119 18.94 3.59 4.82
C GLU A 119 18.60 2.63 5.95
N PRO A 120 19.34 2.68 7.05
CA PRO A 120 19.11 1.77 8.16
C PRO A 120 17.76 2.03 8.83
N LEU A 121 17.16 0.98 9.37
CA LEU A 121 15.89 1.09 10.02
C LEU A 121 16.12 1.37 11.50
N THR A 122 16.28 2.63 11.84
CA THR A 122 16.47 3.02 13.22
C THR A 122 15.13 2.98 13.96
N PRO A 123 15.12 3.05 15.28
CA PRO A 123 13.86 3.07 16.01
C PRO A 123 12.95 4.21 15.56
N GLU A 124 13.53 5.39 15.29
CA GLU A 124 12.76 6.54 14.84
C GLU A 124 12.15 6.29 13.47
N ASN A 125 12.93 5.76 12.53
CA ASN A 125 12.45 5.50 11.19
C ASN A 125 11.37 4.43 11.24
N ARG A 126 11.56 3.42 12.07
CA ARG A 126 10.59 2.34 12.17
C ARG A 126 9.25 2.87 12.65
N GLN A 127 9.25 3.79 13.62
CA GLN A 127 8.03 4.35 14.12
C GLN A 127 7.37 5.21 13.05
N GLU A 128 8.15 5.95 12.30
CA GLU A 128 7.62 6.82 11.26
C GLU A 128 6.99 5.97 10.17
N TYR A 129 7.65 4.91 9.72
CA TYR A 129 7.10 4.03 8.71
C TYR A 129 5.83 3.34 9.24
N ALA A 130 5.85 2.88 10.48
CA ALA A 130 4.70 2.21 11.05
C ALA A 130 3.52 3.16 11.11
N LYS A 131 3.75 4.43 11.43
CA LYS A 131 2.70 5.41 11.53
C LYS A 131 2.07 5.61 10.14
N ASN A 132 2.92 5.79 9.12
CA ASN A 132 2.43 6.01 7.77
C ASN A 132 1.69 4.80 7.23
N TRP A 133 2.23 3.60 7.45
CA TRP A 133 1.58 2.41 6.94
C TRP A 133 0.31 2.08 7.71
N THR A 134 0.23 2.47 8.99
CA THR A 134 -1.00 2.27 9.75
C THR A 134 -2.10 3.13 9.13
N MET A 135 -1.78 4.34 8.68
CA MET A 135 -2.77 5.20 8.02
C MET A 135 -3.26 4.55 6.73
N VAL A 136 -2.35 3.92 5.98
CA VAL A 136 -2.73 3.24 4.75
C VAL A 136 -3.66 2.07 5.06
N LEU A 137 -3.33 1.28 6.09
CA LEU A 137 -4.16 0.15 6.46
C LEU A 137 -5.55 0.58 6.95
N GLU A 138 -5.62 1.70 7.69
CA GLU A 138 -6.91 2.17 8.16
C GLU A 138 -7.76 2.62 6.98
N GLY A 139 -7.16 3.23 5.98
CA GLY A 139 -7.86 3.64 4.78
C GLY A 139 -8.33 2.43 3.97
N LEU A 140 -7.48 1.42 3.87
CA LEU A 140 -7.82 0.20 3.15
C LEU A 140 -9.00 -0.48 3.87
N LYS A 141 -8.95 -0.52 5.21
CA LYS A 141 -9.99 -1.14 6.00
C LYS A 141 -11.31 -0.42 5.73
N LYS A 142 -11.33 0.90 5.76
CA LYS A 142 -12.55 1.65 5.52
C LYS A 142 -13.06 1.41 4.12
N ALA A 143 -12.19 1.42 3.14
CA ALA A 143 -12.59 1.21 1.75
C ALA A 143 -13.19 -0.17 1.55
N ALA A 144 -12.57 -1.20 2.07
CA ALA A 144 -13.04 -2.55 1.90
C ALA A 144 -14.35 -2.80 2.66
N GLU A 145 -14.44 -2.28 3.88
CA GLU A 145 -15.63 -2.49 4.68
C GLU A 145 -16.80 -1.68 4.14
N GLY A 146 -16.54 -0.53 3.60
CA GLY A 146 -17.59 0.28 3.02
C GLY A 146 -18.12 -0.28 1.72
N ALA A 147 -17.28 -1.00 1.00
CA ALA A 147 -17.69 -1.57 -0.27
C ALA A 147 -18.36 -2.91 -0.10
N ALA A 148 -18.23 -3.45 1.11
CA ALA A 148 -18.76 -4.78 1.32
C ALA A 148 -20.22 -4.67 1.20
N PRO A 149 -20.87 -5.68 1.09
CA PRO A 149 -22.24 -5.84 0.87
C PRO A 149 -23.00 -4.68 0.72
N SER A 150 -22.71 -4.11 -0.10
CA SER A 150 -23.48 -3.22 -0.56
C SER A 150 -24.51 -2.59 0.06
N GLU A 151 -24.49 -2.45 1.05
CA GLU A 151 -25.50 -2.04 1.63
C GLU A 151 -25.79 -0.66 1.53
N ARG A 152 -25.12 0.22 1.39
CA ARG A 152 -25.50 1.56 1.36
C ARG A 152 -25.20 2.16 0.08
N PRO A 153 -25.92 1.83 -0.84
CA PRO A 153 -25.70 2.22 -2.18
C PRO A 153 -25.68 3.71 -2.23
N GLY A 154 -25.01 4.23 -3.00
CA GLY A 154 -25.06 5.64 -3.19
C GLY A 154 -24.38 6.47 -2.15
N VAL A 155 -24.71 6.26 -1.01
CA VAL A 155 -24.19 6.99 0.07
C VAL A 155 -22.72 6.85 0.15
N SER A 156 -22.26 5.66 0.27
CA SER A 156 -20.88 5.45 0.42
C SER A 156 -20.11 6.02 -0.75
N THR A 157 -20.70 6.03 -1.87
CA THR A 157 -19.99 6.47 -3.04
C THR A 157 -19.69 7.92 -2.93
N GLU A 158 -20.62 8.66 -2.49
CA GLU A 158 -20.47 10.00 -2.43
C GLU A 158 -19.50 10.33 -1.44
N GLU A 159 -19.59 9.86 -0.32
CA GLU A 159 -18.71 10.14 0.65
C GLU A 159 -17.37 9.69 0.38
N ALA A 160 -17.23 8.67 -0.31
CA ALA A 160 -15.92 8.13 -0.57
C ALA A 160 -15.16 9.10 -1.42
N ARG A 161 -15.87 10.00 -2.05
CA ARG A 161 -15.20 10.80 -2.90
C ARG A 161 -14.62 11.88 -2.21
N PRO A 162 -13.41 12.12 -2.23
CA PRO A 162 -12.77 13.21 -1.55
C PRO A 162 -13.13 14.51 -2.17
#